data_94a32309bd7eff2d303ef603d4cac873
#
_entry.id   94a32309bd7eff2d303ef603d4cac873
#
_cell.length_a   1.000
_cell.length_b   1.000
_cell.length_c   1.000
_cell.angle_alpha   90.00
_cell.angle_beta   90.00
_cell.angle_gamma   90.00
#
_symmetry.space_group_name_H-M   'P 1'
#
loop_
_entity.id
_entity.type
_entity.pdbx_description
1 polymer ?
#
loop_
_entity_poly.entity_id
_entity_poly.type
_entity_poly.pdbx_seq_one_letter_code
_entity_poly.pdbx_strand_id
1 'polypeptide(L)' 'MSKLHLVFGGRVKDPRGLDFVDLKGLELVGMFDNFADAEEAWRGAAQRTVDDAEMKYVVVHLHRLLEPENPPTA' A
#
# COMPACT_ATOMS: atom_id res chain seq x y z
N MET A 1 -2.38 20.91 1.10
CA MET A 1 -1.51 19.88 0.65
C MET A 1 -2.14 18.54 0.87
N SER A 2 -2.25 17.75 -0.16
CA SER A 2 -2.97 16.50 -0.01
C SER A 2 -2.04 15.44 0.55
N LYS A 3 -2.56 14.62 1.44
CA LYS A 3 -1.80 13.55 2.04
C LYS A 3 -2.34 12.24 1.52
N LEU A 4 -2.01 11.95 0.28
CA LEU A 4 -2.51 10.77 -0.36
C LEU A 4 -1.84 9.51 0.16
N HIS A 5 -2.66 8.53 0.43
CA HIS A 5 -2.18 7.22 0.89
C HIS A 5 -2.78 6.16 -0.01
N LEU A 6 -1.96 5.21 -0.41
CA LEU A 6 -2.40 4.12 -1.26
C LEU A 6 -2.34 2.84 -0.47
N VAL A 7 -3.41 2.06 -0.50
CA VAL A 7 -3.43 0.76 0.16
C VAL A 7 -3.54 -0.30 -0.92
N PHE A 8 -2.60 -1.21 -0.92
CA PHE A 8 -2.62 -2.31 -1.87
C PHE A 8 -1.96 -3.53 -1.24
N GLY A 9 -2.13 -4.66 -1.88
CA GLY A 9 -1.56 -5.87 -1.35
C GLY A 9 -1.36 -6.91 -2.41
N GLY A 10 -0.71 -7.99 -2.03
CA GLY A 10 -0.46 -9.08 -2.94
C GLY A 10 0.31 -10.17 -2.24
N ARG A 11 0.60 -11.22 -2.98
CA ARG A 11 1.32 -12.35 -2.45
C ARG A 11 2.81 -12.04 -2.47
N VAL A 12 3.48 -12.26 -1.35
CA VAL A 12 4.90 -12.00 -1.25
C VAL A 12 5.65 -13.32 -1.22
N LYS A 13 6.90 -13.29 -1.67
CA LYS A 13 7.75 -14.47 -1.63
C LYS A 13 8.17 -14.80 -0.20
N ASP A 14 8.37 -13.76 0.60
CA ASP A 14 8.78 -13.91 1.99
C ASP A 14 7.90 -12.99 2.81
N PRO A 15 7.13 -13.54 3.75
CA PRO A 15 6.23 -12.69 4.55
C PRO A 15 6.95 -11.61 5.33
N ARG A 16 8.25 -11.72 5.52
CA ARG A 16 8.99 -10.71 6.23
C ARG A 16 9.41 -9.55 5.35
N GLY A 17 9.21 -9.65 4.04
CA GLY A 17 9.62 -8.60 3.12
C GLY A 17 8.47 -8.09 2.29
N LEU A 18 8.82 -7.32 1.27
CA LEU A 18 7.85 -6.74 0.36
C LEU A 18 8.12 -7.17 -1.08
N ASP A 19 8.71 -8.34 -1.26
CA ASP A 19 9.04 -8.83 -2.58
C ASP A 19 7.85 -9.58 -3.14
N PHE A 20 7.01 -8.87 -3.86
CA PHE A 20 5.78 -9.46 -4.38
C PHE A 20 6.07 -10.45 -5.49
N VAL A 21 5.32 -11.54 -5.47
CA VAL A 21 5.51 -12.60 -6.44
C VAL A 21 5.10 -12.15 -7.83
N ASP A 22 4.00 -11.42 -7.92
CA ASP A 22 3.47 -11.03 -9.23
C ASP A 22 2.95 -9.61 -9.13
N LEU A 23 3.66 -8.68 -9.73
CA LEU A 23 3.25 -7.30 -9.67
C LEU A 23 1.95 -7.04 -10.43
N LYS A 24 1.64 -7.87 -11.40
CA LYS A 24 0.38 -7.71 -12.13
C LYS A 24 -0.80 -8.23 -11.33
N GLY A 25 -0.54 -9.04 -10.34
CA GLY A 25 -1.60 -9.59 -9.51
C GLY A 25 -1.86 -8.82 -8.24
N LEU A 26 -1.30 -7.62 -8.12
CA LEU A 26 -1.55 -6.84 -6.93
C LEU A 26 -3.00 -6.40 -6.86
N GLU A 27 -3.52 -6.39 -5.65
CA GLU A 27 -4.88 -5.96 -5.42
C GLU A 27 -4.85 -4.53 -4.91
N LEU A 28 -5.53 -3.63 -5.60
CA LEU A 28 -5.62 -2.25 -5.17
C LEU A 28 -6.83 -2.11 -4.26
N VAL A 29 -6.58 -1.78 -3.00
CA VAL A 29 -7.67 -1.58 -2.05
C VAL A 29 -8.27 -0.19 -2.24
N GLY A 30 -7.42 0.83 -2.39
CA GLY A 30 -7.93 2.16 -2.63
C GLY A 30 -6.92 3.23 -2.34
N MET A 31 -7.30 4.46 -2.65
CA MET A 31 -6.52 5.63 -2.32
C MET A 31 -7.33 6.49 -1.36
N PHE A 32 -6.63 7.06 -0.39
CA PHE A 32 -7.30 7.80 0.68
C PHE A 32 -6.58 9.13 0.91
N ASP A 33 -7.32 10.13 1.34
CA ASP A 33 -6.75 11.45 1.56
C ASP A 33 -6.30 11.67 3.00
N ASN A 34 -6.36 10.64 3.82
CA ASN A 34 -5.86 10.74 5.19
C ASN A 34 -5.42 9.35 5.65
N PHE A 35 -4.56 9.35 6.65
CA PHE A 35 -4.00 8.09 7.13
C PHE A 35 -5.02 7.25 7.87
N ALA A 36 -5.93 7.88 8.59
CA ALA A 36 -6.90 7.13 9.39
C ALA A 36 -7.75 6.22 8.51
N ASP A 37 -8.25 6.74 7.39
CA ASP A 37 -9.06 5.94 6.48
C ASP A 37 -8.23 4.87 5.80
N ALA A 38 -7.00 5.22 5.44
CA ALA A 38 -6.11 4.24 4.82
C ALA A 38 -5.80 3.10 5.78
N GLU A 39 -5.55 3.43 7.04
CA GLU A 39 -5.24 2.40 8.03
C GLU A 39 -6.43 1.50 8.26
N GLU A 40 -7.62 2.06 8.28
CA GLU A 40 -8.82 1.25 8.47
C GLU A 40 -9.01 0.30 7.31
N ALA A 41 -8.82 0.78 6.09
CA ALA A 41 -8.94 -0.08 4.92
C ALA A 41 -7.87 -1.16 4.93
N TRP A 42 -6.64 -0.80 5.30
CA TRP A 42 -5.55 -1.75 5.38
C TRP A 42 -5.85 -2.83 6.42
N ARG A 43 -6.35 -2.42 7.57
CA ARG A 43 -6.66 -3.35 8.65
C ARG A 43 -7.76 -4.32 8.22
N GLY A 44 -8.78 -3.82 7.55
CA GLY A 44 -9.85 -4.69 7.06
C GLY A 44 -9.35 -5.69 6.05
N ALA A 45 -8.52 -5.25 5.11
CA ALA A 45 -7.98 -6.16 4.12
C ALA A 45 -7.07 -7.20 4.76
N ALA A 46 -6.24 -6.78 5.70
CA ALA A 46 -5.34 -7.71 6.38
C ALA A 46 -6.12 -8.75 7.17
N GLN A 47 -7.22 -8.36 7.77
CA GLN A 47 -8.02 -9.29 8.53
C GLN A 47 -8.72 -10.32 7.65
N ARG A 48 -9.08 -9.92 6.44
CA ARG A 48 -9.73 -10.87 5.53
C ARG A 48 -8.77 -11.95 5.05
N THR A 49 -7.47 -11.69 5.15
CA THR A 49 -6.48 -12.65 4.69
C THR A 49 -5.58 -13.10 5.83
N VAL A 50 -6.08 -13.07 7.06
CA VAL A 50 -5.26 -13.40 8.23
C VAL A 50 -4.77 -14.84 8.18
N ASP A 51 -5.49 -15.72 7.50
CA ASP A 51 -5.09 -17.12 7.42
C ASP A 51 -4.11 -17.38 6.29
N ASP A 52 -3.76 -16.38 5.51
CA ASP A 52 -2.85 -16.55 4.38
C ASP A 52 -1.59 -15.74 4.68
N ALA A 53 -0.59 -16.40 5.20
CA ALA A 53 0.62 -15.73 5.62
C ALA A 53 1.40 -15.10 4.47
N GLU A 54 1.14 -15.53 3.25
CA GLU A 54 1.84 -14.98 2.10
C GLU A 54 1.19 -13.74 1.53
N MET A 55 -0.02 -13.43 1.97
CA MET A 55 -0.68 -12.21 1.52
C MET A 55 -0.28 -11.06 2.42
N LYS A 56 0.10 -9.96 1.82
CA LYS A 56 0.54 -8.80 2.57
C LYS A 56 -0.05 -7.54 2.00
N TYR A 57 -0.60 -6.71 2.87
CA TYR A 57 -1.14 -5.41 2.47
C TYR A 57 -0.28 -4.31 3.06
N VAL A 58 -0.11 -3.25 2.32
CA VAL A 58 0.75 -2.15 2.74
C VAL A 58 0.06 -0.82 2.50
N VAL A 59 0.48 0.17 3.27
CA VAL A 59 0.02 1.54 3.10
C VAL A 59 1.22 2.35 2.61
N VAL A 60 1.07 3.01 1.49
CA VAL A 60 2.13 3.81 0.92
C VAL A 60 1.75 5.28 1.01
N HIS A 61 2.68 6.09 1.49
CA HIS A 61 2.46 7.52 1.63
C HIS A 61 2.82 8.19 0.31
N LEU A 62 1.85 8.29 -0.57
CA LEU A 62 2.09 8.83 -1.90
C LEU A 62 2.46 10.29 -1.88
N HIS A 63 2.00 11.02 -0.88
CA HIS A 63 2.30 12.44 -0.85
C HIS A 63 3.80 12.69 -0.76
N ARG A 64 4.57 11.74 -0.24
CA ARG A 64 6.00 11.90 -0.20
C ARG A 64 6.62 11.78 -1.57
N LEU A 65 6.02 10.99 -2.42
CA LEU A 65 6.50 10.85 -3.78
C LEU A 65 6.08 12.00 -4.66
N LEU A 66 4.95 12.59 -4.35
CA LEU A 66 4.44 13.69 -5.15
C LEU A 66 4.95 15.04 -4.70
N GLU A 67 5.61 15.09 -3.56
CA GLU A 67 6.12 16.33 -3.04
C GLU A 67 7.40 16.64 -3.74
N PRO A 68 7.50 17.75 -4.44
CA PRO A 68 8.69 18.04 -5.21
C PRO A 68 9.77 18.57 -4.32
N GLU A 69 10.43 17.74 -3.65
CA GLU A 69 11.54 18.16 -2.92
C GLU A 69 12.58 18.67 -3.78
N ASN A 70 12.76 18.05 -4.88
CA ASN A 70 13.61 18.65 -5.84
C ASN A 70 12.77 18.89 -6.98
N PRO A 71 13.07 19.90 -7.68
CA PRO A 71 12.32 20.26 -8.83
C PRO A 71 12.30 19.06 -9.70
N PRO A 72 11.19 18.76 -10.10
CA PRO A 72 11.05 17.74 -11.05
C PRO A 72 11.92 18.13 -12.14
N THR A 73 12.79 17.38 -12.35
CA THR A 73 13.63 17.64 -13.41
C THR A 73 12.90 17.53 -14.61
N ALA A 74 11.87 17.77 -14.66
CA ALA A 74 11.28 17.73 -15.96
C ALA A 74 10.98 18.95 -16.43
#